data_30285d9843403ae79ba892b5d169e1ad
#
_entry.id   30285d9843403ae79ba892b5d169e1ad
#
_cell.length_a   1.000
_cell.length_b   1.000
_cell.length_c   1.000
_cell.angle_alpha   90.00
_cell.angle_beta   90.00
_cell.angle_gamma   90.00
#
_symmetry.space_group_name_H-M   'P 1'
#
loop_
_entity.id
_entity.type
_entity.pdbx_description
1 polymer ?
#
loop_
_entity_poly.entity_id
_entity_poly.type
_entity_poly.pdbx_seq_one_letter_code
_entity_poly.pdbx_strand_id
1 'polypeptide(L)'
;MALKSFDPLFTAFARPVIAAFLAIPLMLALKVPALPRHLWRPMAFTALGAVFGWPILIAVALERTTSSHVSVISAVMPLVTAIIAVIRNKKHPGTSFWVASSLGTALLVFFSISRGGTSSADLLTDLIILGAVIASSYCYVE
;
A
#
# COMPACT_ATOMS: atom_id res chain seq x y z
N MET A 1 3.96 18.33 -3.54
CA MET A 1 3.76 19.72 -3.06
C MET A 1 2.89 19.83 -1.80
N ALA A 2 1.93 18.95 -1.56
CA ALA A 2 1.08 18.98 -0.36
C ALA A 2 1.83 18.75 0.97
N LEU A 3 2.91 17.97 0.97
CA LEU A 3 3.71 17.65 2.17
C LEU A 3 4.57 18.82 2.69
N LYS A 4 4.70 19.92 1.95
CA LYS A 4 5.43 21.11 2.43
C LYS A 4 4.60 22.03 3.33
N SER A 5 3.28 21.85 3.35
CA SER A 5 2.35 22.72 4.08
C SER A 5 1.59 22.02 5.21
N PHE A 6 1.61 20.69 5.27
CA PHE A 6 0.89 19.91 6.29
C PHE A 6 1.82 18.86 6.89
N ASP A 7 1.64 18.62 8.19
CA ASP A 7 2.29 17.53 8.91
C ASP A 7 2.01 16.19 8.19
N PRO A 8 3.03 15.35 7.92
CA PRO A 8 2.87 14.05 7.28
C PRO A 8 1.83 13.17 7.96
N LEU A 9 1.77 13.20 9.29
CA LEU A 9 0.79 12.47 10.08
C LEU A 9 -0.63 13.00 9.85
N PHE A 10 -0.81 14.32 9.78
CA PHE A 10 -2.11 14.90 9.46
C PHE A 10 -2.62 14.43 8.09
N THR A 11 -1.76 14.43 7.09
CA THR A 11 -2.13 13.97 5.73
C THR A 11 -2.45 12.47 5.72
N ALA A 12 -1.73 11.65 6.47
CA ALA A 12 -1.96 10.22 6.58
C ALA A 12 -3.32 9.89 7.21
N PHE A 13 -3.73 10.63 8.26
CA PHE A 13 -4.99 10.39 8.96
C PHE A 13 -6.21 11.10 8.34
N ALA A 14 -6.03 12.25 7.69
CA ALA A 14 -7.12 12.99 7.08
C ALA A 14 -7.82 12.18 5.97
N ARG A 15 -7.08 11.46 5.14
CA ARG A 15 -7.63 10.66 4.03
C ARG A 15 -8.62 9.58 4.50
N PRO A 16 -8.27 8.67 5.44
CA PRO A 16 -9.20 7.66 5.92
C PRO A 16 -10.38 8.24 6.70
N VAL A 17 -10.20 9.35 7.41
CA VAL A 17 -11.30 10.03 8.10
C VAL A 17 -12.31 10.58 7.09
N ILE A 18 -11.87 11.28 6.06
CA ILE A 18 -12.76 11.79 5.00
C ILE A 18 -13.46 10.62 4.29
N ALA A 19 -12.72 9.56 3.96
CA ALA A 19 -13.28 8.36 3.34
C ALA A 19 -14.38 7.71 4.22
N ALA A 20 -14.15 7.62 5.52
CA ALA A 20 -15.13 7.10 6.47
C ALA A 20 -16.39 7.98 6.55
N PHE A 21 -16.20 9.30 6.57
CA PHE A 21 -17.31 10.26 6.57
C PHE A 21 -18.20 10.16 5.33
N LEU A 22 -17.64 9.81 4.18
CA LEU A 22 -18.38 9.59 2.94
C LEU A 22 -18.97 8.19 2.86
N ALA A 23 -18.25 7.18 3.35
CA ALA A 23 -18.66 5.78 3.27
C ALA A 23 -19.85 5.47 4.20
N ILE A 24 -19.87 6.01 5.44
CA ILE A 24 -20.92 5.73 6.42
C ILE A 24 -22.32 6.11 5.89
N PRO A 25 -22.58 7.37 5.45
CA PRO A 25 -23.90 7.73 4.94
C PRO A 25 -24.26 6.96 3.66
N LEU A 26 -23.28 6.65 2.82
CA LEU A 26 -23.52 5.86 1.61
C LEU A 26 -23.93 4.42 1.95
N MET A 27 -23.28 3.78 2.91
CA MET A 27 -23.65 2.43 3.37
C MET A 27 -25.06 2.41 3.99
N LEU A 28 -25.42 3.45 4.74
CA LEU A 28 -26.76 3.58 5.32
C LEU A 28 -27.82 3.80 4.23
N ALA A 29 -27.53 4.63 3.23
CA ALA A 29 -28.44 4.90 2.10
C ALA A 29 -28.66 3.65 1.24
N LEU A 30 -27.60 2.87 0.99
CA LEU A 30 -27.66 1.62 0.22
C LEU A 30 -28.15 0.42 1.03
N LYS A 31 -28.49 0.60 2.32
CA LYS A 31 -28.94 -0.47 3.22
C LYS A 31 -28.03 -1.69 3.19
N VAL A 32 -26.69 -1.47 3.16
CA VAL A 32 -25.71 -2.55 3.15
C VAL A 32 -25.87 -3.37 4.43
N PRO A 33 -26.00 -4.71 4.34
CA PRO A 33 -26.17 -5.55 5.52
C PRO A 33 -24.94 -5.44 6.44
N ALA A 34 -25.19 -5.49 7.75
CA ALA A 34 -24.11 -5.44 8.73
C ALA A 34 -23.16 -6.62 8.54
N LEU A 35 -21.86 -6.33 8.68
CA LEU A 35 -20.81 -7.32 8.50
C LEU A 35 -20.95 -8.46 9.50
N PRO A 36 -20.93 -9.74 9.06
CA PRO A 36 -20.99 -10.88 9.98
C PRO A 36 -19.79 -10.88 10.91
N ARG A 37 -20.03 -11.24 12.18
CA ARG A 37 -19.03 -11.15 13.27
C ARG A 37 -17.73 -11.91 13.01
N HIS A 38 -17.78 -12.99 12.22
CA HIS A 38 -16.57 -13.77 11.90
C HIS A 38 -15.58 -13.02 10.98
N LEU A 39 -16.06 -12.01 10.21
CA LEU A 39 -15.22 -11.18 9.35
C LEU A 39 -14.64 -9.95 10.05
N TRP A 40 -15.02 -9.67 11.29
CA TRP A 40 -14.52 -8.50 12.02
C TRP A 40 -13.01 -8.54 12.26
N ARG A 41 -12.47 -9.71 12.61
CA ARG A 41 -11.04 -9.88 12.83
C ARG A 41 -10.20 -9.66 11.56
N PRO A 42 -10.47 -10.35 10.43
CA PRO A 42 -9.72 -10.10 9.20
C PRO A 42 -9.89 -8.66 8.72
N MET A 43 -11.09 -8.07 8.79
CA MET A 43 -11.27 -6.67 8.42
C MET A 43 -10.53 -5.69 9.32
N ALA A 44 -10.52 -5.91 10.64
CA ALA A 44 -9.74 -5.08 11.55
C ALA A 44 -8.24 -5.16 11.23
N PHE A 45 -7.73 -6.35 10.91
CA PHE A 45 -6.34 -6.55 10.52
C PHE A 45 -6.00 -5.82 9.21
N THR A 46 -6.87 -5.96 8.20
CA THR A 46 -6.73 -5.26 6.93
C THR A 46 -6.80 -3.74 7.11
N ALA A 47 -7.73 -3.25 7.93
CA ALA A 47 -7.86 -1.83 8.21
C ALA A 47 -6.63 -1.28 8.95
N LEU A 48 -6.10 -1.99 9.94
CA LEU A 48 -4.89 -1.59 10.65
C LEU A 48 -3.67 -1.52 9.71
N GLY A 49 -3.48 -2.52 8.88
CA GLY A 49 -2.35 -2.54 7.94
C GLY A 49 -2.47 -1.53 6.81
N ALA A 50 -3.64 -1.46 6.16
CA ALA A 50 -3.83 -0.60 5.00
C ALA A 50 -4.05 0.87 5.36
N VAL A 51 -4.77 1.16 6.48
CA VAL A 51 -5.12 2.53 6.88
C VAL A 51 -4.04 3.16 7.76
N PHE A 52 -3.40 2.39 8.62
CA PHE A 52 -2.38 2.91 9.54
C PHE A 52 -0.97 2.47 9.15
N GLY A 53 -0.75 1.17 8.90
CA GLY A 53 0.58 0.63 8.64
C GLY A 53 1.26 1.25 7.43
N TRP A 54 0.63 1.16 6.27
CA TRP A 54 1.16 1.73 5.03
C TRP A 54 1.37 3.24 5.09
N PRO A 55 0.36 4.09 5.42
CA PRO A 55 0.55 5.54 5.39
C PRO A 55 1.58 6.03 6.39
N ILE A 56 1.64 5.45 7.58
CA ILE A 56 2.61 5.86 8.62
C ILE A 56 4.03 5.51 8.19
N LEU A 57 4.27 4.27 7.75
CA LEU A 57 5.60 3.84 7.33
C LEU A 57 6.11 4.64 6.12
N ILE A 58 5.22 4.94 5.17
CA ILE A 58 5.56 5.77 4.02
C ILE A 58 5.78 7.24 4.42
N ALA A 59 5.00 7.79 5.35
CA ALA A 59 5.23 9.15 5.86
C ALA A 59 6.61 9.26 6.51
N VAL A 60 6.98 8.32 7.38
CA VAL A 60 8.31 8.26 8.00
C VAL A 60 9.42 8.10 6.96
N ALA A 61 9.22 7.27 5.94
CA ALA A 61 10.19 7.11 4.85
C ALA A 61 10.36 8.41 4.05
N LEU A 62 9.28 9.13 3.77
CA LEU A 62 9.30 10.39 3.02
C LEU A 62 9.98 11.55 3.75
N GLU A 63 10.15 11.48 5.06
CA GLU A 63 10.98 12.44 5.81
C GLU A 63 12.48 12.26 5.51
N ARG A 64 12.88 11.06 5.07
CA ARG A 64 14.29 10.69 4.85
C ARG A 64 14.67 10.53 3.38
N THR A 65 13.67 10.38 2.50
CA THR A 65 13.91 10.15 1.08
C THR A 65 12.89 10.85 0.19
N THR A 66 13.10 10.78 -1.12
CA THR A 66 12.21 11.40 -2.10
C THR A 66 11.02 10.50 -2.44
N SER A 67 9.90 11.11 -2.84
CA SER A 67 8.72 10.38 -3.31
C SER A 67 9.02 9.49 -4.52
N SER A 68 9.99 9.87 -5.35
CA SER A 68 10.44 9.06 -6.49
C SER A 68 11.09 7.77 -6.02
N HIS A 69 11.95 7.82 -5.01
CA HIS A 69 12.61 6.64 -4.44
C HIS A 69 11.59 5.68 -3.80
N VAL A 70 10.65 6.22 -3.00
CA VAL A 70 9.54 5.43 -2.43
C VAL A 70 8.73 4.74 -3.54
N SER A 71 8.48 5.44 -4.65
CA SER A 71 7.72 4.89 -5.79
C SER A 71 8.43 3.72 -6.47
N VAL A 72 9.77 3.77 -6.59
CA VAL A 72 10.56 2.66 -7.15
C VAL A 72 10.40 1.40 -6.32
N ILE A 73 10.60 1.51 -5.01
CA ILE A 73 10.50 0.35 -4.12
C ILE A 73 9.06 -0.16 -4.04
N SER A 74 8.08 0.76 -3.98
CA SER A 74 6.64 0.41 -3.95
C SER A 74 6.15 -0.24 -5.26
N ALA A 75 6.85 -0.06 -6.38
CA ALA A 75 6.51 -0.71 -7.65
C ALA A 75 6.59 -2.24 -7.60
N VAL A 76 7.28 -2.80 -6.62
CA VAL A 76 7.36 -4.27 -6.40
C VAL A 76 6.09 -4.80 -5.71
N MET A 77 5.24 -3.95 -5.15
CA MET A 77 4.05 -4.32 -4.37
C MET A 77 3.11 -5.32 -5.09
N PRO A 78 2.79 -5.18 -6.39
CA PRO A 78 1.94 -6.15 -7.08
C PRO A 78 2.53 -7.56 -7.11
N LEU A 79 3.86 -7.68 -7.29
CA LEU A 79 4.55 -8.97 -7.28
C LEU A 79 4.54 -9.58 -5.87
N VAL A 80 4.83 -8.79 -4.84
CA VAL A 80 4.81 -9.26 -3.44
C VAL A 80 3.40 -9.73 -3.07
N THR A 81 2.36 -8.97 -3.43
CA THR A 81 0.96 -9.33 -3.18
C THR A 81 0.61 -10.64 -3.89
N ALA A 82 1.04 -10.82 -5.14
CA ALA A 82 0.82 -12.05 -5.89
C ALA A 82 1.50 -13.27 -5.25
N ILE A 83 2.75 -13.12 -4.81
CA ILE A 83 3.50 -14.19 -4.14
C ILE A 83 2.79 -14.60 -2.84
N ILE A 84 2.40 -13.62 -2.01
CA ILE A 84 1.69 -13.89 -0.76
C ILE A 84 0.34 -14.57 -1.05
N ALA A 85 -0.40 -14.12 -2.05
CA ALA A 85 -1.67 -14.72 -2.45
C ALA A 85 -1.52 -16.18 -2.90
N VAL A 86 -0.47 -16.50 -3.65
CA VAL A 86 -0.17 -17.88 -4.06
C VAL A 86 0.16 -18.77 -2.87
N ILE A 87 1.03 -18.29 -1.98
CA ILE A 87 1.43 -19.05 -0.78
C ILE A 87 0.22 -19.34 0.11
N ARG A 88 -0.63 -18.33 0.31
CA ARG A 88 -1.77 -18.43 1.23
C ARG A 88 -2.96 -19.19 0.64
N ASN A 89 -3.35 -18.86 -0.55
CA ASN A 89 -4.54 -19.43 -1.20
C ASN A 89 -4.27 -20.71 -1.97
N LYS A 90 -2.98 -21.10 -2.15
CA LYS A 90 -2.53 -22.26 -2.93
C LYS A 90 -3.09 -22.28 -4.37
N LYS A 91 -3.53 -21.15 -4.88
CA LYS A 91 -4.01 -20.96 -6.25
C LYS A 91 -2.91 -20.29 -7.05
N HIS A 92 -2.47 -20.96 -8.11
CA HIS A 92 -1.45 -20.41 -9.00
C HIS A 92 -2.13 -19.57 -10.10
N PRO A 93 -1.84 -18.28 -10.17
CA PRO A 93 -2.27 -17.45 -11.31
C PRO A 93 -1.66 -17.99 -12.60
N GLY A 94 -2.36 -17.79 -13.71
CA GLY A 94 -1.84 -18.19 -15.02
C GLY A 94 -0.55 -17.43 -15.37
N THR A 95 0.23 -18.00 -16.29
CA THR A 95 1.51 -17.45 -16.76
C THR A 95 1.36 -16.00 -17.26
N SER A 96 0.23 -15.69 -17.92
CA SER A 96 -0.07 -14.34 -18.39
C SER A 96 -0.10 -13.29 -17.25
N PHE A 97 -0.57 -13.68 -16.08
CA PHE A 97 -0.59 -12.80 -14.91
C PHE A 97 0.85 -12.47 -14.44
N TRP A 98 1.73 -13.48 -14.38
CA TRP A 98 3.12 -13.27 -13.98
C TRP A 98 3.88 -12.40 -14.96
N VAL A 99 3.68 -12.63 -16.27
CA VAL A 99 4.28 -11.79 -17.32
C VAL A 99 3.79 -10.35 -17.22
N ALA A 100 2.47 -10.13 -17.10
CA ALA A 100 1.91 -8.78 -16.98
C ALA A 100 2.38 -8.05 -15.71
N SER A 101 2.43 -8.76 -14.56
CA SER A 101 2.87 -8.20 -13.28
C SER A 101 4.35 -7.82 -13.31
N SER A 102 5.20 -8.66 -13.90
CA SER A 102 6.63 -8.40 -14.04
C SER A 102 6.90 -7.24 -15.00
N LEU A 103 6.21 -7.20 -16.14
CA LEU A 103 6.31 -6.08 -17.09
C LEU A 103 5.85 -4.76 -16.47
N GLY A 104 4.72 -4.77 -15.76
CA GLY A 104 4.23 -3.58 -15.07
C GLY A 104 5.22 -3.06 -14.03
N THR A 105 5.78 -3.94 -13.21
CA THR A 105 6.82 -3.59 -12.24
C THR A 105 8.07 -3.06 -12.93
N ALA A 106 8.56 -3.71 -13.97
CA ALA A 106 9.74 -3.29 -14.71
C ALA A 106 9.56 -1.89 -15.35
N LEU A 107 8.39 -1.63 -15.94
CA LEU A 107 8.05 -0.32 -16.51
C LEU A 107 8.01 0.78 -15.44
N LEU A 108 7.43 0.51 -14.27
CA LEU A 108 7.37 1.47 -13.17
C LEU A 108 8.76 1.77 -12.61
N VAL A 109 9.60 0.76 -12.43
CA VAL A 109 10.98 0.92 -11.99
C VAL A 109 11.77 1.73 -13.03
N PHE A 110 11.68 1.37 -14.31
CA PHE A 110 12.34 2.09 -15.40
C PHE A 110 11.91 3.57 -15.45
N PHE A 111 10.62 3.82 -15.39
CA PHE A 111 10.09 5.18 -15.40
C PHE A 111 10.54 6.01 -14.19
N SER A 112 10.58 5.41 -13.00
CA SER A 112 11.03 6.06 -11.78
C SER A 112 12.52 6.41 -11.83
N ILE A 113 13.36 5.50 -12.32
CA ILE A 113 14.80 5.74 -12.51
C ILE A 113 15.03 6.85 -13.55
N SER A 114 14.30 6.80 -14.66
CA SER A 114 14.40 7.81 -15.73
C SER A 114 14.03 9.23 -15.27
N ARG A 115 13.24 9.35 -14.22
CA ARG A 115 12.87 10.64 -13.61
C ARG A 115 13.77 11.07 -12.44
N GLY A 116 14.94 10.46 -12.28
CA GLY A 116 15.90 10.81 -11.24
C GLY A 116 15.54 10.26 -9.86
N GLY A 117 14.83 9.13 -9.81
CA GLY A 117 14.37 8.49 -8.59
C GLY A 117 15.41 7.78 -7.73
N THR A 118 16.68 7.85 -8.12
CA THR A 118 17.78 7.27 -7.32
C THR A 118 18.42 8.34 -6.45
N SER A 119 17.77 8.74 -5.38
CA SER A 119 18.51 9.34 -4.28
C SER A 119 19.02 8.21 -3.38
N SER A 120 20.28 8.29 -2.95
CA SER A 120 20.87 7.36 -1.98
C SER A 120 20.11 7.50 -0.65
N ALA A 121 19.08 6.66 -0.48
CA ALA A 121 18.43 6.54 0.82
C ALA A 121 19.25 5.57 1.68
N ASP A 122 19.27 5.80 2.99
CA ASP A 122 19.89 4.89 3.93
C ASP A 122 19.21 3.52 3.87
N LEU A 123 19.96 2.44 4.05
CA LEU A 123 19.47 1.06 4.11
C LEU A 123 18.24 0.92 5.04
N LEU A 124 18.23 1.67 6.14
CA LEU A 124 17.11 1.70 7.07
C LEU A 124 15.81 2.20 6.41
N THR A 125 15.90 3.23 5.59
CA THR A 125 14.73 3.79 4.88
C THR A 125 14.19 2.80 3.86
N ASP A 126 15.06 2.11 3.14
CA ASP A 126 14.67 1.06 2.19
C ASP A 126 13.98 -0.11 2.89
N LEU A 127 14.49 -0.52 4.05
CA LEU A 127 13.87 -1.56 4.88
C LEU A 127 12.49 -1.13 5.41
N ILE A 128 12.30 0.13 5.79
CA ILE A 128 11.00 0.66 6.21
C ILE A 128 9.99 0.58 5.05
N ILE A 129 10.39 1.00 3.84
CA ILE A 129 9.51 0.95 2.66
C ILE A 129 9.17 -0.50 2.28
N LEU A 130 10.16 -1.40 2.27
CA LEU A 130 9.92 -2.82 2.03
C LEU A 130 9.01 -3.44 3.10
N GLY A 131 9.19 -3.10 4.36
CA GLY A 131 8.31 -3.50 5.44
C GLY A 131 6.88 -3.02 5.22
N ALA A 132 6.69 -1.77 4.78
CA ALA A 132 5.39 -1.23 4.42
C ALA A 132 4.76 -1.99 3.25
N VAL A 133 5.53 -2.31 2.21
CA VAL A 133 5.07 -3.09 1.04
C VAL A 133 4.61 -4.48 1.49
N ILE A 134 5.39 -5.18 2.29
CA ILE A 134 5.07 -6.54 2.75
C ILE A 134 3.83 -6.53 3.65
N ALA A 135 3.77 -5.62 4.63
CA ALA A 135 2.65 -5.50 5.55
C ALA A 135 1.35 -5.19 4.81
N SER A 136 1.38 -4.24 3.87
CA SER A 136 0.24 -3.87 3.05
C SER A 136 -0.19 -5.01 2.12
N SER A 137 0.76 -5.67 1.46
CA SER A 137 0.51 -6.82 0.59
C SER A 137 -0.14 -7.98 1.34
N TYR A 138 0.31 -8.23 2.57
CA TYR A 138 -0.31 -9.25 3.44
C TYR A 138 -1.75 -8.91 3.76
N CYS A 139 -2.03 -7.63 4.11
CA CYS A 139 -3.38 -7.17 4.42
C CYS A 139 -4.34 -7.25 3.23
N TYR A 140 -3.85 -7.07 2.00
CA TYR A 140 -4.69 -7.21 0.79
C TYR A 140 -5.04 -8.67 0.44
N VAL A 141 -4.33 -9.63 0.97
CA VAL A 141 -4.58 -11.07 0.72
C VAL A 141 -5.49 -11.69 1.79
N GLU A 142 -5.74 -10.97 2.90
CA GLU A 142 -6.64 -11.41 3.98
C GLU A 142 -8.10 -11.33 3.55
#